data_1e182d7214edd378a3502d2afb520ad0
#
_entry.id   1e182d7214edd378a3502d2afb520ad0
#
_cell.length_a   1.000
_cell.length_b   1.000
_cell.length_c   1.000
_cell.angle_alpha   90.00
_cell.angle_beta   90.00
_cell.angle_gamma   90.00
#
_symmetry.space_group_name_H-M   'P 1'
#
loop_
_entity.id
_entity.type
_entity.pdbx_description
1 polymer ?
#
loop_
_entity_poly.entity_id
_entity_poly.type
_entity_poly.pdbx_seq_one_letter_code
_entity_poly.pdbx_strand_id
1 'polypeptide(L)'
;MNDKPQQDNPGEREHRSETSRASKRPLHVSFRGNCVHSVDDKGRVSLPSEFRKCLGEREQRGVVLTNYISEGSRCIEGFGLDAWEDFEGRLREKSRFSSKLQRLENFYLSRASECAIDSNGRILVPAYLRAYAGLERDVVFTSSIHGFRIWDKRVWDSIFEASEQALLENPDLFADVDI
;
A
#
# COMPACT_ATOMS: atom_id res chain seq x y z
N MET A 1 -29.96 51.37 -58.48
CA MET A 1 -28.76 50.62 -58.84
C MET A 1 -28.33 49.94 -57.60
N ASN A 2 -28.60 48.66 -57.54
CA ASN A 2 -28.54 47.83 -56.36
C ASN A 2 -27.17 47.15 -56.27
N ASP A 3 -26.47 47.43 -55.21
CA ASP A 3 -25.36 46.62 -54.80
C ASP A 3 -25.71 45.94 -53.45
N LYS A 4 -25.83 44.61 -53.49
CA LYS A 4 -25.95 43.78 -52.30
C LYS A 4 -24.57 43.31 -51.91
N PRO A 5 -24.20 43.46 -50.65
CA PRO A 5 -23.00 42.77 -50.15
C PRO A 5 -23.34 41.33 -49.76
N GLN A 6 -22.44 40.45 -50.15
CA GLN A 6 -22.39 39.04 -49.86
C GLN A 6 -22.26 38.80 -48.35
N GLN A 7 -23.06 37.87 -47.84
CA GLN A 7 -22.95 37.34 -46.49
C GLN A 7 -21.84 36.30 -46.41
N ASP A 8 -20.82 36.61 -45.66
CA ASP A 8 -19.79 35.66 -45.24
C ASP A 8 -20.40 34.74 -44.17
N ASN A 9 -20.30 33.44 -44.42
CA ASN A 9 -20.69 32.37 -43.55
C ASN A 9 -19.48 32.07 -42.59
N PRO A 10 -19.61 32.24 -41.27
CA PRO A 10 -18.52 31.87 -40.33
C PRO A 10 -18.55 30.35 -40.11
N GLY A 11 -17.42 29.75 -40.47
CA GLY A 11 -17.15 28.36 -40.46
C GLY A 11 -17.45 27.62 -39.17
N GLU A 12 -17.82 26.42 -39.39
CA GLU A 12 -17.98 25.33 -38.43
C GLU A 12 -16.74 25.19 -37.57
N ARG A 13 -16.86 25.53 -36.30
CA ARG A 13 -15.89 25.13 -35.28
C ARG A 13 -16.14 23.68 -34.95
N GLU A 14 -15.31 22.81 -35.50
CA GLU A 14 -15.21 21.42 -35.08
C GLU A 14 -15.01 21.35 -33.55
N HIS A 15 -16.04 20.94 -32.84
CA HIS A 15 -15.97 20.45 -31.50
C HIS A 15 -15.14 19.16 -31.50
N ARG A 16 -13.83 19.28 -31.33
CA ARG A 16 -13.01 18.15 -30.91
C ARG A 16 -13.49 17.74 -29.53
N SER A 17 -14.30 16.69 -29.49
CA SER A 17 -14.61 15.95 -28.30
C SER A 17 -13.31 15.36 -27.76
N GLU A 18 -12.78 15.96 -26.71
CA GLU A 18 -11.82 15.31 -25.81
C GLU A 18 -12.51 14.11 -25.19
N THR A 19 -12.38 12.97 -25.83
CA THR A 19 -12.68 11.68 -25.23
C THR A 19 -11.75 11.52 -24.03
N SER A 20 -12.28 11.86 -22.85
CA SER A 20 -11.73 11.49 -21.57
C SER A 20 -11.29 10.03 -21.64
N ARG A 21 -9.99 9.80 -21.72
CA ARG A 21 -9.39 8.49 -21.45
C ARG A 21 -9.65 8.19 -19.99
N ALA A 22 -10.80 7.61 -19.71
CA ALA A 22 -11.05 6.92 -18.47
C ALA A 22 -9.96 5.83 -18.39
N SER A 23 -8.91 6.12 -17.62
CA SER A 23 -7.90 5.16 -17.23
C SER A 23 -8.66 3.98 -16.63
N LYS A 24 -8.68 2.85 -17.34
CA LYS A 24 -9.12 1.58 -16.78
C LYS A 24 -8.20 1.31 -15.60
N ARG A 25 -8.67 1.60 -14.38
CA ARG A 25 -8.00 1.12 -13.17
C ARG A 25 -7.82 -0.38 -13.35
N PRO A 26 -6.59 -0.89 -13.31
CA PRO A 26 -6.38 -2.34 -13.35
C PRO A 26 -7.18 -2.93 -12.19
N LEU A 27 -7.81 -4.08 -12.44
CA LEU A 27 -8.46 -4.87 -11.39
C LEU A 27 -7.49 -4.95 -10.22
N HIS A 28 -7.86 -4.39 -9.08
CA HIS A 28 -7.05 -4.43 -7.88
C HIS A 28 -6.81 -5.90 -7.52
N VAL A 29 -5.67 -6.42 -7.90
CA VAL A 29 -5.22 -7.71 -7.39
C VAL A 29 -4.83 -7.45 -5.94
N SER A 30 -5.72 -7.82 -5.02
CA SER A 30 -5.50 -7.60 -3.60
C SER A 30 -4.51 -8.63 -3.06
N PHE A 31 -3.61 -8.20 -2.19
CA PHE A 31 -2.84 -9.12 -1.36
C PHE A 31 -3.82 -9.99 -0.55
N ARG A 32 -3.60 -11.31 -0.47
CA ARG A 32 -4.48 -12.24 0.23
C ARG A 32 -3.68 -13.30 0.95
N GLY A 33 -4.19 -13.72 2.11
CA GLY A 33 -3.61 -14.79 2.90
C GLY A 33 -2.44 -14.36 3.79
N ASN A 34 -1.81 -15.35 4.39
CA ASN A 34 -0.57 -15.19 5.15
C ASN A 34 0.47 -16.23 4.68
N CYS A 35 1.73 -15.90 4.87
CA CYS A 35 2.85 -16.78 4.51
C CYS A 35 3.96 -16.64 5.53
N VAL A 36 4.49 -17.78 6.00
CA VAL A 36 5.66 -17.82 6.89
C VAL A 36 6.93 -17.86 6.06
N HIS A 37 7.88 -17.00 6.37
CA HIS A 37 9.20 -16.93 5.76
C HIS A 37 10.28 -16.73 6.82
N SER A 38 11.55 -16.91 6.44
CA SER A 38 12.68 -16.66 7.34
C SER A 38 13.53 -15.49 6.85
N VAL A 39 13.92 -14.63 7.77
CA VAL A 39 14.91 -13.58 7.55
C VAL A 39 16.30 -14.20 7.63
N ASP A 40 17.16 -13.96 6.63
CA ASP A 40 18.54 -14.43 6.64
C ASP A 40 19.44 -13.54 7.50
N ASP A 41 20.67 -13.99 7.75
CA ASP A 41 21.66 -13.29 8.59
C ASP A 41 22.01 -11.87 8.08
N LYS A 42 21.73 -11.60 6.80
CA LYS A 42 21.92 -10.27 6.18
C LYS A 42 20.66 -9.40 6.27
N GLY A 43 19.57 -9.92 6.85
CA GLY A 43 18.30 -9.21 6.97
C GLY A 43 17.42 -9.28 5.72
N ARG A 44 17.68 -10.21 4.81
CA ARG A 44 16.88 -10.40 3.61
C ARG A 44 15.79 -11.44 3.88
N VAL A 45 14.63 -11.23 3.26
CA VAL A 45 13.50 -12.15 3.31
C VAL A 45 12.89 -12.29 1.91
N SER A 46 12.44 -13.48 1.56
CA SER A 46 11.71 -13.70 0.30
C SER A 46 10.32 -13.07 0.38
N LEU A 47 10.02 -12.18 -0.55
CA LEU A 47 8.65 -11.68 -0.71
C LEU A 47 7.77 -12.81 -1.27
N PRO A 48 6.63 -13.15 -0.65
CA PRO A 48 5.78 -14.24 -1.10
C PRO A 48 5.43 -14.13 -2.58
N SER A 49 5.47 -15.24 -3.33
CA SER A 49 5.23 -15.24 -4.78
C SER A 49 3.84 -14.68 -5.13
N GLU A 50 2.84 -14.97 -4.30
CA GLU A 50 1.49 -14.45 -4.48
C GLU A 50 1.45 -12.92 -4.31
N PHE A 51 2.23 -12.38 -3.35
CA PHE A 51 2.33 -10.93 -3.17
C PHE A 51 3.06 -10.27 -4.33
N ARG A 52 4.11 -10.90 -4.86
CA ARG A 52 4.82 -10.40 -6.06
C ARG A 52 3.92 -10.35 -7.29
N LYS A 53 2.96 -11.26 -7.43
CA LYS A 53 1.97 -11.23 -8.52
C LYS A 53 1.01 -10.05 -8.41
N CYS A 54 0.79 -9.53 -7.19
CA CYS A 54 -0.05 -8.37 -6.97
C CYS A 54 0.65 -7.05 -7.34
N LEU A 55 1.99 -7.08 -7.43
CA LEU A 55 2.78 -5.93 -7.84
C LEU A 55 2.75 -5.79 -9.37
N GLY A 56 2.52 -4.58 -9.86
CA GLY A 56 2.63 -4.25 -11.28
C GLY A 56 4.08 -4.36 -11.80
N GLU A 57 4.28 -4.21 -13.09
CA GLU A 57 5.63 -4.30 -13.70
C GLU A 57 6.63 -3.30 -13.09
N ARG A 58 6.19 -2.08 -12.79
CA ARG A 58 7.00 -1.08 -12.10
C ARG A 58 7.30 -1.49 -10.67
N GLU A 59 6.30 -2.00 -9.97
CA GLU A 59 6.36 -2.39 -8.57
C GLU A 59 7.20 -3.65 -8.34
N GLN A 60 7.44 -4.46 -9.38
CA GLN A 60 8.37 -5.60 -9.31
C GLN A 60 9.82 -5.17 -9.05
N ARG A 61 10.14 -3.87 -9.16
CA ARG A 61 11.47 -3.33 -8.84
C ARG A 61 11.69 -3.14 -7.35
N GLY A 62 10.62 -2.91 -6.58
CA GLY A 62 10.74 -2.64 -5.16
C GLY A 62 9.40 -2.48 -4.47
N VAL A 63 9.48 -2.35 -3.17
CA VAL A 63 8.38 -2.05 -2.26
C VAL A 63 8.82 -0.96 -1.29
N VAL A 64 7.89 -0.21 -0.75
CA VAL A 64 8.17 0.70 0.36
C VAL A 64 7.79 0.02 1.66
N LEU A 65 8.73 -0.02 2.60
CA LEU A 65 8.52 -0.54 3.95
C LEU A 65 8.53 0.60 4.95
N THR A 66 7.62 0.56 5.91
CA THR A 66 7.60 1.51 7.03
C THR A 66 7.13 0.84 8.31
N ASN A 67 7.36 1.49 9.46
CA ASN A 67 6.86 1.01 10.74
C ASN A 67 5.35 1.20 10.85
N TYR A 68 4.69 0.26 11.52
CA TYR A 68 3.25 0.30 11.75
C TYR A 68 2.89 -0.27 13.13
N ILE A 69 1.74 0.13 13.64
CA ILE A 69 1.14 -0.43 14.85
C ILE A 69 -0.26 -0.93 14.49
N SER A 70 -0.52 -2.20 14.77
CA SER A 70 -1.83 -2.79 14.63
C SER A 70 -2.11 -3.68 15.84
N GLU A 71 -3.33 -3.67 16.35
CA GLU A 71 -3.72 -4.43 17.53
C GLU A 71 -2.75 -4.23 18.74
N GLY A 72 -2.30 -2.99 18.93
CA GLY A 72 -1.33 -2.65 19.99
C GLY A 72 0.08 -3.19 19.79
N SER A 73 0.33 -3.92 18.71
CA SER A 73 1.60 -4.56 18.41
C SER A 73 2.35 -3.88 17.27
N ARG A 74 3.68 -3.91 17.32
CA ARG A 74 4.56 -3.31 16.31
C ARG A 74 4.78 -4.29 15.16
N CYS A 75 4.68 -3.77 13.93
CA CYS A 75 5.00 -4.52 12.71
C CYS A 75 5.58 -3.58 11.65
N ILE A 76 5.91 -4.13 10.50
CA ILE A 76 6.27 -3.38 9.30
C ILE A 76 5.08 -3.42 8.35
N GLU A 77 4.72 -2.28 7.78
CA GLU A 77 3.77 -2.22 6.67
C GLU A 77 4.52 -2.03 5.35
N GLY A 78 4.09 -2.75 4.33
CA GLY A 78 4.70 -2.75 3.01
C GLY A 78 3.70 -2.40 1.92
N PHE A 79 4.14 -1.61 0.96
CA PHE A 79 3.35 -1.12 -0.17
C PHE A 79 4.08 -1.36 -1.47
N GLY A 80 3.34 -1.54 -2.55
CA GLY A 80 3.88 -1.31 -3.88
C GLY A 80 4.20 0.18 -4.08
N LEU A 81 5.10 0.48 -5.03
CA LEU A 81 5.58 1.85 -5.27
C LEU A 81 4.44 2.80 -5.65
N ASP A 82 3.52 2.36 -6.54
CA ASP A 82 2.41 3.19 -6.99
C ASP A 82 1.39 3.47 -5.87
N ALA A 83 1.12 2.45 -5.03
CA ALA A 83 0.24 2.60 -3.87
C ALA A 83 0.82 3.57 -2.83
N TRP A 84 2.15 3.56 -2.67
CA TRP A 84 2.84 4.51 -1.80
C TRP A 84 2.80 5.93 -2.36
N GLU A 85 3.05 6.12 -3.66
CA GLU A 85 2.94 7.43 -4.31
C GLU A 85 1.53 8.03 -4.20
N ASP A 86 0.49 7.20 -4.38
CA ASP A 86 -0.91 7.60 -4.18
C ASP A 86 -1.18 8.03 -2.74
N PHE A 87 -0.62 7.28 -1.77
CA PHE A 87 -0.72 7.63 -0.35
C PHE A 87 -0.07 8.97 -0.05
N GLU A 88 1.18 9.19 -0.50
CA GLU A 88 1.86 10.48 -0.35
C GLU A 88 1.11 11.61 -1.04
N GLY A 89 0.55 11.36 -2.23
CA GLY A 89 -0.27 12.33 -2.97
C GLY A 89 -1.44 12.82 -2.12
N ARG A 90 -2.18 11.91 -1.50
CA ARG A 90 -3.29 12.25 -0.60
C ARG A 90 -2.84 13.02 0.64
N LEU A 91 -1.64 12.76 1.16
CA LEU A 91 -1.10 13.51 2.30
C LEU A 91 -0.73 14.95 1.93
N ARG A 92 -0.18 15.18 0.73
CA ARG A 92 0.18 16.52 0.24
C ARG A 92 -1.01 17.47 0.13
N GLU A 93 -2.23 16.92 -0.07
CA GLU A 93 -3.48 17.68 -0.11
C GLU A 93 -3.96 18.15 1.27
N LYS A 94 -3.38 17.62 2.35
CA LYS A 94 -3.78 17.96 3.72
C LYS A 94 -3.07 19.21 4.21
N SER A 95 -3.71 19.89 5.17
CA SER A 95 -3.15 21.08 5.79
C SER A 95 -1.86 20.78 6.55
N ARG A 96 -0.76 21.47 6.20
CA ARG A 96 0.54 21.36 6.87
C ARG A 96 0.53 21.72 8.36
N PHE A 97 -0.49 22.45 8.81
CA PHE A 97 -0.62 22.88 10.21
C PHE A 97 -1.35 21.87 11.10
N SER A 98 -1.73 20.72 10.57
CA SER A 98 -2.37 19.67 11.36
C SER A 98 -1.34 18.94 12.23
N SER A 99 -1.50 19.06 13.57
CA SER A 99 -0.66 18.31 14.51
C SER A 99 -0.79 16.78 14.37
N LYS A 100 -1.95 16.32 13.89
CA LYS A 100 -2.18 14.90 13.58
C LYS A 100 -1.34 14.47 12.38
N LEU A 101 -1.28 15.32 11.35
CA LEU A 101 -0.44 15.06 10.16
C LEU A 101 1.04 15.03 10.53
N GLN A 102 1.52 16.00 11.32
CA GLN A 102 2.91 16.01 11.79
C GLN A 102 3.29 14.75 12.57
N ARG A 103 2.39 14.23 13.41
CA ARG A 103 2.63 12.95 14.11
C ARG A 103 2.71 11.77 13.15
N LEU A 104 1.85 11.75 12.12
CA LEU A 104 1.88 10.73 11.07
C LEU A 104 3.19 10.82 10.27
N GLU A 105 3.62 12.01 9.86
CA GLU A 105 4.88 12.25 9.17
C GLU A 105 6.07 11.76 10.00
N ASN A 106 6.14 12.16 11.27
CA ASN A 106 7.22 11.78 12.17
C ASN A 106 7.26 10.27 12.46
N PHE A 107 6.11 9.62 12.55
CA PHE A 107 6.06 8.20 12.87
C PHE A 107 6.16 7.33 11.61
N TYR A 108 5.49 7.69 10.54
CA TYR A 108 5.25 6.82 9.39
C TYR A 108 6.19 7.15 8.23
N LEU A 109 6.17 8.41 7.75
CA LEU A 109 7.00 8.80 6.59
C LEU A 109 8.49 8.83 6.92
N SER A 110 8.88 9.27 8.12
CA SER A 110 10.30 9.37 8.50
C SER A 110 11.04 8.03 8.54
N ARG A 111 10.31 6.94 8.59
CA ARG A 111 10.83 5.58 8.62
C ARG A 111 10.59 4.80 7.34
N ALA A 112 9.93 5.41 6.37
CA ALA A 112 9.71 4.79 5.07
C ALA A 112 11.03 4.57 4.32
N SER A 113 11.18 3.40 3.73
CA SER A 113 12.36 3.02 2.94
C SER A 113 11.93 2.23 1.72
N GLU A 114 12.37 2.67 0.56
CA GLU A 114 12.25 1.88 -0.66
C GLU A 114 13.25 0.72 -0.62
N CYS A 115 12.75 -0.49 -0.80
CA CYS A 115 13.51 -1.72 -0.74
C CYS A 115 13.42 -2.44 -2.08
N ALA A 116 14.54 -2.54 -2.81
CA ALA A 116 14.57 -3.24 -4.09
C ALA A 116 14.30 -4.74 -3.92
N ILE A 117 13.59 -5.33 -4.89
CA ILE A 117 13.40 -6.77 -4.99
C ILE A 117 14.55 -7.34 -5.82
N ASP A 118 15.35 -8.24 -5.26
CA ASP A 118 16.47 -8.88 -5.95
C ASP A 118 15.98 -9.93 -6.97
N SER A 119 16.91 -10.44 -7.80
CA SER A 119 16.62 -11.47 -8.82
C SER A 119 16.03 -12.77 -8.28
N ASN A 120 16.18 -13.02 -6.97
CA ASN A 120 15.60 -14.17 -6.28
C ASN A 120 14.24 -13.83 -5.62
N GLY A 121 13.71 -12.64 -5.84
CA GLY A 121 12.44 -12.18 -5.25
C GLY A 121 12.54 -11.87 -3.77
N ARG A 122 13.74 -11.49 -3.27
CA ARG A 122 13.95 -11.13 -1.87
C ARG A 122 14.08 -9.63 -1.71
N ILE A 123 13.70 -9.14 -0.55
CA ILE A 123 13.89 -7.75 -0.12
C ILE A 123 14.84 -7.72 1.07
N LEU A 124 15.68 -6.68 1.15
CA LEU A 124 16.47 -6.38 2.34
C LEU A 124 15.61 -5.51 3.26
N VAL A 125 15.20 -6.07 4.40
CA VAL A 125 14.47 -5.30 5.42
C VAL A 125 15.47 -4.46 6.21
N PRO A 126 15.34 -3.12 6.25
CA PRO A 126 16.25 -2.25 6.98
C PRO A 126 16.39 -2.65 8.46
N ALA A 127 17.62 -2.60 8.97
CA ALA A 127 17.91 -3.05 10.35
C ALA A 127 17.06 -2.32 11.40
N TYR A 128 16.82 -1.02 11.21
CA TYR A 128 16.01 -0.22 12.13
C TYR A 128 14.51 -0.62 12.12
N LEU A 129 13.97 -1.08 10.97
CA LEU A 129 12.61 -1.61 10.89
C LEU A 129 12.52 -2.98 11.54
N ARG A 130 13.53 -3.86 11.31
CA ARG A 130 13.60 -5.17 11.98
C ARG A 130 13.63 -5.01 13.49
N ALA A 131 14.48 -4.12 13.99
CA ALA A 131 14.59 -3.82 15.43
C ALA A 131 13.27 -3.23 15.98
N TYR A 132 12.62 -2.32 15.22
CA TYR A 132 11.36 -1.72 15.62
C TYR A 132 10.24 -2.76 15.80
N ALA A 133 10.10 -3.66 14.82
CA ALA A 133 9.07 -4.70 14.82
C ALA A 133 9.48 -5.95 15.62
N GLY A 134 10.68 -5.97 16.20
CA GLY A 134 11.19 -7.11 16.96
C GLY A 134 11.32 -8.38 16.12
N LEU A 135 11.57 -8.24 14.80
CA LEU A 135 11.67 -9.39 13.92
C LEU A 135 12.88 -10.22 14.27
N GLU A 136 12.65 -11.48 14.56
CA GLU A 136 13.67 -12.51 14.65
C GLU A 136 13.82 -13.25 13.34
N ARG A 137 14.07 -14.55 13.40
CA ARG A 137 14.28 -15.39 12.23
C ARG A 137 12.99 -15.61 11.44
N ASP A 138 11.94 -16.02 12.13
CA ASP A 138 10.67 -16.41 11.50
C ASP A 138 9.69 -15.24 11.50
N VAL A 139 9.23 -14.89 10.31
CA VAL A 139 8.31 -13.78 10.07
C VAL A 139 7.07 -14.24 9.33
N VAL A 140 5.97 -13.54 9.55
CA VAL A 140 4.72 -13.78 8.84
C VAL A 140 4.40 -12.56 7.98
N PHE A 141 4.22 -12.80 6.70
CA PHE A 141 3.60 -11.83 5.80
C PHE A 141 2.09 -12.00 5.86
N THR A 142 1.38 -10.93 6.10
CA THR A 142 -0.09 -10.89 6.07
C THR A 142 -0.57 -9.85 5.09
N SER A 143 -1.73 -10.10 4.50
CA SER A 143 -2.39 -9.11 3.64
C SER A 143 -2.89 -7.91 4.45
N SER A 144 -2.91 -6.75 3.82
CA SER A 144 -3.68 -5.58 4.26
C SER A 144 -4.44 -5.00 3.07
N ILE A 145 -5.40 -4.09 3.33
CA ILE A 145 -6.26 -3.52 2.27
C ILE A 145 -5.43 -2.82 1.18
N HIS A 146 -4.32 -2.18 1.56
CA HIS A 146 -3.51 -1.38 0.65
C HIS A 146 -2.13 -1.96 0.36
N GLY A 147 -1.82 -3.13 0.95
CA GLY A 147 -0.49 -3.72 0.83
C GLY A 147 -0.35 -5.00 1.65
N PHE A 148 0.72 -5.09 2.40
CA PHE A 148 1.00 -6.25 3.26
C PHE A 148 1.66 -5.80 4.56
N ARG A 149 1.71 -6.70 5.55
CA ARG A 149 2.44 -6.49 6.80
C ARG A 149 3.44 -7.61 7.01
N ILE A 150 4.52 -7.28 7.71
CA ILE A 150 5.55 -8.24 8.14
C ILE A 150 5.59 -8.21 9.67
N TRP A 151 5.38 -9.35 10.25
CA TRP A 151 5.33 -9.56 11.70
C TRP A 151 6.42 -10.52 12.15
N ASP A 152 6.90 -10.38 13.36
CA ASP A 152 7.51 -11.51 14.05
C ASP A 152 6.46 -12.62 14.20
N LYS A 153 6.85 -13.87 13.95
CA LYS A 153 5.89 -14.98 13.93
C LYS A 153 5.15 -15.14 15.26
N ARG A 154 5.85 -15.00 16.39
CA ARG A 154 5.24 -15.16 17.72
C ARG A 154 4.21 -14.07 18.01
N VAL A 155 4.51 -12.84 17.59
CA VAL A 155 3.58 -11.71 17.74
C VAL A 155 2.32 -11.94 16.89
N TRP A 156 2.50 -12.39 15.65
CA TRP A 156 1.36 -12.70 14.78
C TRP A 156 0.49 -13.83 15.33
N ASP A 157 1.10 -14.92 15.78
CA ASP A 157 0.37 -16.06 16.34
C ASP A 157 -0.51 -15.59 17.53
N SER A 158 0.02 -14.77 18.44
CA SER A 158 -0.75 -14.21 19.55
C SER A 158 -1.89 -13.30 19.12
N ILE A 159 -1.69 -12.47 18.07
CA ILE A 159 -2.74 -11.60 17.53
C ILE A 159 -3.84 -12.44 16.88
N PHE A 160 -3.46 -13.47 16.15
CA PHE A 160 -4.43 -14.35 15.48
C PHE A 160 -5.28 -15.09 16.51
N GLU A 161 -4.66 -15.69 17.52
CA GLU A 161 -5.35 -16.36 18.62
C GLU A 161 -6.32 -15.44 19.36
N ALA A 162 -5.88 -14.21 19.68
CA ALA A 162 -6.72 -13.21 20.34
C ALA A 162 -7.91 -12.78 19.47
N SER A 163 -7.70 -12.65 18.15
CA SER A 163 -8.76 -12.29 17.21
C SER A 163 -9.79 -13.42 17.06
N GLU A 164 -9.32 -14.66 16.99
CA GLU A 164 -10.18 -15.85 16.96
C GLU A 164 -11.03 -15.94 18.23
N GLN A 165 -10.40 -15.78 19.40
CA GLN A 165 -11.09 -15.82 20.68
C GLN A 165 -12.16 -14.73 20.79
N ALA A 166 -11.85 -13.50 20.37
CA ALA A 166 -12.81 -12.41 20.38
C ALA A 166 -14.05 -12.69 19.52
N LEU A 167 -13.86 -13.35 18.37
CA LEU A 167 -14.97 -13.77 17.50
C LEU A 167 -15.80 -14.90 18.10
N LEU A 168 -15.16 -15.87 18.78
CA LEU A 168 -15.86 -16.94 19.45
C LEU A 168 -16.72 -16.42 20.62
N GLU A 169 -16.20 -15.42 21.35
CA GLU A 169 -16.91 -14.80 22.47
C GLU A 169 -18.01 -13.83 22.01
N ASN A 170 -17.85 -13.18 20.87
CA ASN A 170 -18.81 -12.25 20.31
C ASN A 170 -18.96 -12.49 18.79
N PRO A 171 -19.82 -13.43 18.36
CA PRO A 171 -20.05 -13.73 16.95
C PRO A 171 -20.54 -12.52 16.13
N ASP A 172 -21.15 -11.54 16.77
CA ASP A 172 -21.68 -10.33 16.16
C ASP A 172 -20.65 -9.20 16.09
N LEU A 173 -19.36 -9.47 16.39
CA LEU A 173 -18.28 -8.46 16.44
C LEU A 173 -18.17 -7.62 15.16
N PHE A 174 -18.56 -8.16 14.03
CA PHE A 174 -18.55 -7.47 12.73
C PHE A 174 -19.92 -7.06 12.22
N ALA A 175 -21.00 -7.20 13.03
CA ALA A 175 -22.33 -6.81 12.59
C ALA A 175 -22.46 -5.33 12.23
N ASP A 176 -21.64 -4.47 12.87
CA ASP A 176 -21.60 -3.04 12.61
C ASP A 176 -20.62 -2.65 11.46
N VAL A 177 -19.88 -3.62 10.93
CA VAL A 177 -19.01 -3.39 9.78
C VAL A 177 -19.84 -3.62 8.52
N ASP A 178 -20.23 -2.52 7.90
CA ASP A 178 -21.05 -2.52 6.67
C ASP A 178 -20.18 -3.05 5.51
N ILE A 179 -20.16 -4.41 5.33
CA ILE A 179 -19.35 -5.12 4.32
C ILE A 179 -20.28 -5.74 3.27
#